data_9ba873913e682f684813c57a6a2cef72
#
_entry.id   9ba873913e682f684813c57a6a2cef72
#
_cell.length_a   1.000
_cell.length_b   1.000
_cell.length_c   1.000
_cell.angle_alpha   90.00
_cell.angle_beta   90.00
_cell.angle_gamma   90.00
#
_symmetry.space_group_name_H-M   'P 1'
#
loop_
_entity.id
_entity.type
_entity.pdbx_description
1 polymer ?
#
loop_
_entity_poly.entity_id
_entity_poly.type
_entity_poly.pdbx_seq_one_letter_code
_entity_poly.pdbx_strand_id
1 'polypeptide(L)' 'MWFVYFLKSQTKSFTYIGSTNNLERRLKEHNAGLVQSTKHYRPFDYSAYIAVQTEEKARDIEKYFKTGSGKSILKRRIL' A
#
# COMPACT_ATOMS: atom_id res chain seq x y z
N MET A 1 9.30 -8.23 -10.96
CA MET A 1 7.94 -8.40 -10.44
C MET A 1 7.44 -7.09 -9.86
N TRP A 2 6.15 -6.86 -9.89
CA TRP A 2 5.52 -5.69 -9.29
C TRP A 2 4.64 -6.11 -8.13
N PHE A 3 4.37 -5.16 -7.23
CA PHE A 3 3.64 -5.43 -6.00
C PHE A 3 2.59 -4.34 -5.76
N VAL A 4 1.40 -4.76 -5.35
CA VAL A 4 0.44 -3.85 -4.72
C VAL A 4 0.62 -4.04 -3.22
N TYR A 5 0.89 -2.97 -2.49
CA TYR A 5 1.17 -3.06 -1.07
C TYR A 5 0.17 -2.25 -0.25
N PHE A 6 -0.03 -2.71 0.97
CA PHE A 6 -0.95 -2.10 1.92
C PHE A 6 -0.17 -1.74 3.16
N LEU A 7 -0.03 -0.44 3.41
CA LEU A 7 0.67 0.07 4.57
C LEU A 7 -0.32 0.43 5.66
N LYS A 8 0.05 0.15 6.90
CA LYS A 8 -0.73 0.54 8.06
C LYS A 8 0.13 1.44 8.96
N SER A 9 -0.40 2.61 9.33
CA SER A 9 0.28 3.50 10.26
C SER A 9 0.34 2.86 11.63
N GLN A 10 1.49 2.98 12.30
CA GLN A 10 1.66 2.47 13.66
C GLN A 10 1.10 3.43 14.71
N THR A 11 0.85 4.68 14.34
CA THR A 11 0.47 5.73 15.30
C THR A 11 -0.94 6.26 15.11
N LYS A 12 -1.52 6.09 13.91
CA LYS A 12 -2.83 6.65 13.56
C LYS A 12 -3.67 5.62 12.82
N SER A 13 -4.99 5.85 12.79
CA SER A 13 -5.91 5.03 12.03
C SER A 13 -5.85 5.42 10.56
N PHE A 14 -4.82 4.95 9.86
CA PHE A 14 -4.58 5.30 8.46
C PHE A 14 -3.94 4.12 7.74
N THR A 15 -4.44 3.83 6.56
CA THR A 15 -3.86 2.83 5.65
C THR A 15 -3.61 3.47 4.29
N TYR A 16 -2.58 3.00 3.60
CA TYR A 16 -2.20 3.48 2.29
C TYR A 16 -2.03 2.31 1.34
N ILE A 17 -2.51 2.47 0.12
CA ILE A 17 -2.39 1.46 -0.94
C ILE A 17 -1.55 2.06 -2.05
N GLY A 18 -0.52 1.32 -2.48
CA GLY A 18 0.34 1.76 -3.56
C GLY A 18 0.88 0.59 -4.35
N SER A 19 1.67 0.88 -5.37
CA SER A 19 2.36 -0.14 -6.15
C SER A 19 3.83 0.21 -6.28
N THR A 20 4.68 -0.83 -6.36
CA THR A 20 6.12 -0.65 -6.46
C THR A 20 6.75 -1.91 -7.06
N ASN A 21 7.94 -1.78 -7.61
CA ASN A 21 8.74 -2.93 -8.01
C ASN A 21 9.77 -3.32 -6.94
N ASN A 22 9.82 -2.61 -5.81
CA ASN A 22 10.77 -2.91 -4.75
C ASN A 22 10.15 -2.54 -3.39
N LEU A 23 9.61 -3.54 -2.70
CA LEU A 23 8.91 -3.34 -1.43
C LEU A 23 9.81 -2.76 -0.34
N GLU A 24 11.05 -3.26 -0.23
CA GLU A 24 11.96 -2.81 0.81
C GLU A 24 12.33 -1.35 0.64
N ARG A 25 12.70 -0.94 -0.55
CA ARG A 25 13.03 0.46 -0.84
C ARG A 25 11.83 1.37 -0.56
N ARG A 26 10.64 0.96 -1.02
CA ARG A 26 9.44 1.81 -0.91
C ARG A 26 9.01 2.02 0.54
N LEU A 27 9.10 0.98 1.37
CA LEU A 27 8.80 1.13 2.79
C LEU A 27 9.76 2.11 3.46
N LYS A 28 11.05 2.01 3.13
CA LYS A 28 12.06 2.94 3.65
C LYS A 28 11.75 4.38 3.25
N GLU A 29 11.32 4.60 2.01
CA GLU A 29 10.93 5.93 1.53
C GLU A 29 9.75 6.50 2.32
N HIS A 30 8.72 5.68 2.54
CA HIS A 30 7.58 6.11 3.35
C HIS A 30 7.99 6.46 4.78
N ASN A 31 8.80 5.62 5.41
CA ASN A 31 9.22 5.82 6.79
C ASN A 31 10.24 6.95 6.95
N ALA A 32 10.96 7.29 5.89
CA ALA A 32 11.86 8.44 5.88
C ALA A 32 11.13 9.77 5.66
N GLY A 33 9.82 9.73 5.38
CA GLY A 33 9.04 10.94 5.14
C GLY A 33 9.21 11.51 3.74
N LEU A 34 9.69 10.70 2.78
CA LEU A 34 9.93 11.15 1.42
C LEU A 34 8.68 11.17 0.55
N VAL A 35 7.59 10.53 1.01
CA VAL A 35 6.33 10.50 0.28
C VAL A 35 5.38 11.51 0.90
N GLN A 36 5.07 12.55 0.14
CA GLN A 36 4.32 13.71 0.63
C GLN A 36 2.97 13.34 1.26
N SER A 37 2.25 12.40 0.64
CA SER A 37 0.91 12.03 1.10
C SER A 37 0.89 11.17 2.37
N THR A 38 2.03 10.60 2.77
CA THR A 38 2.08 9.66 3.90
C THR A 38 3.00 10.11 5.03
N LYS A 39 3.79 11.14 4.83
CA LYS A 39 4.84 11.52 5.80
C LYS A 39 4.32 11.83 7.20
N HIS A 40 3.09 12.32 7.32
CA HIS A 40 2.50 12.67 8.62
C HIS A 40 1.94 11.46 9.39
N TYR A 41 1.90 10.30 8.76
CA TYR A 41 1.32 9.08 9.34
C TYR A 41 2.37 8.01 9.63
N ARG A 42 3.63 8.31 9.38
CA ARG A 42 4.73 7.37 9.67
C ARG A 42 4.91 7.17 11.17
N PRO A 43 5.50 6.05 11.61
CA PRO A 43 6.03 4.97 10.79
C PRO A 43 4.95 3.99 10.33
N PHE A 44 5.31 3.21 9.31
CA PHE A 44 4.41 2.23 8.70
C PHE A 44 4.98 0.83 8.78
N ASP A 45 4.08 -0.15 8.77
CA ASP A 45 4.39 -1.54 8.48
C ASP A 45 3.54 -2.00 7.30
N TYR A 46 4.00 -3.06 6.61
CA TYR A 46 3.17 -3.71 5.62
C TYR A 46 2.11 -4.56 6.33
N SER A 47 0.83 -4.34 6.01
CA SER A 47 -0.25 -5.25 6.40
C SER A 47 -0.31 -6.45 5.47
N ALA A 48 -0.08 -6.22 4.18
CA ALA A 48 -0.12 -7.25 3.15
C ALA A 48 0.48 -6.70 1.86
N TYR A 49 0.75 -7.59 0.93
CA TYR A 49 1.07 -7.21 -0.45
C TYR A 49 0.65 -8.32 -1.41
N ILE A 50 0.44 -7.93 -2.66
CA ILE A 50 0.09 -8.86 -3.74
C ILE A 50 1.15 -8.72 -4.82
N ALA A 51 1.80 -9.82 -5.18
CA ALA A 51 2.82 -9.85 -6.22
C ALA A 51 2.19 -10.16 -7.58
N VAL A 52 2.52 -9.38 -8.60
CA VAL A 52 2.06 -9.59 -9.98
C VAL A 52 3.22 -9.38 -10.93
N GLN A 53 3.06 -9.83 -12.17
CA GLN A 53 4.15 -9.82 -13.14
C GLN A 53 4.43 -8.46 -13.76
N THR A 54 3.43 -7.59 -13.86
CA THR A 54 3.57 -6.32 -14.58
C THR A 54 3.08 -5.14 -13.75
N GLU A 55 3.63 -3.97 -14.05
CA GLU A 55 3.18 -2.72 -13.46
C GLU A 55 1.71 -2.44 -13.76
N GLU A 56 1.28 -2.72 -15.00
CA GLU A 56 -0.09 -2.50 -15.41
C GLU A 56 -1.07 -3.28 -14.54
N LYS A 57 -0.79 -4.56 -14.29
CA LYS A 57 -1.63 -5.36 -13.41
C LYS A 57 -1.64 -4.83 -11.97
N ALA A 58 -0.50 -4.40 -11.47
CA ALA A 58 -0.42 -3.82 -10.14
C ALA A 58 -1.29 -2.57 -10.03
N ARG A 59 -1.22 -1.69 -11.02
CA ARG A 59 -2.01 -0.45 -11.01
C ARG A 59 -3.51 -0.72 -11.13
N ASP A 60 -3.91 -1.74 -11.89
CA ASP A 60 -5.31 -2.12 -12.00
C ASP A 60 -5.85 -2.64 -10.66
N ILE A 61 -5.08 -3.45 -9.96
CA ILE A 61 -5.44 -3.97 -8.64
C ILE A 61 -5.50 -2.82 -7.63
N GLU A 62 -4.53 -1.91 -7.67
CA GLU A 62 -4.52 -0.74 -6.79
C GLU A 62 -5.80 0.09 -6.98
N LYS A 63 -6.20 0.35 -8.22
CA LYS A 63 -7.43 1.08 -8.53
C LYS A 63 -8.66 0.36 -7.96
N TYR A 64 -8.71 -0.96 -8.11
CA TYR A 64 -9.83 -1.74 -7.59
C TYR A 64 -9.98 -1.57 -6.08
N PHE A 65 -8.89 -1.66 -5.33
CA PHE A 65 -8.95 -1.53 -3.88
C PHE A 65 -9.26 -0.11 -3.39
N LYS A 66 -9.20 0.86 -4.27
CA LYS A 66 -9.60 2.24 -3.96
C LYS A 66 -11.08 2.49 -4.25
N THR A 67 -11.80 1.54 -4.85
CA THR A 67 -13.25 1.62 -5.03
C THR A 67 -13.98 1.22 -3.75
N GLY A 68 -15.27 1.52 -3.67
CA GLY A 68 -16.10 1.14 -2.53
C GLY A 68 -16.11 -0.36 -2.27
N SER A 69 -16.29 -1.17 -3.33
CA SER A 69 -16.29 -2.63 -3.23
C SER A 69 -14.92 -3.16 -2.81
N GLY A 70 -13.85 -2.62 -3.38
CA GLY A 70 -12.49 -3.02 -3.03
C GLY A 70 -12.14 -2.69 -1.59
N LYS A 71 -12.52 -1.52 -1.10
CA LYS A 71 -12.29 -1.12 0.29
C LYS A 71 -13.03 -2.03 1.26
N SER A 72 -14.22 -2.47 0.92
CA SER A 72 -14.99 -3.40 1.75
C SER A 72 -14.27 -4.75 1.89
N ILE A 73 -13.76 -5.28 0.77
CA ILE A 73 -12.99 -6.52 0.78
C ILE A 73 -11.69 -6.35 1.55
N LEU A 74 -11.01 -5.23 1.38
CA LEU A 74 -9.77 -4.92 2.07
C LEU A 74 -9.96 -5.00 3.59
N LYS A 75 -10.99 -4.36 4.13
CA LYS A 75 -11.29 -4.39 5.56
C LYS A 75 -11.61 -5.80 6.07
N ARG A 76 -12.35 -6.58 5.30
CA ARG A 76 -12.81 -7.89 5.75
C ARG A 76 -11.75 -8.97 5.64
N ARG A 77 -10.89 -8.93 4.60
CA ARG A 77 -10.05 -10.05 4.22
C ARG A 77 -8.56 -9.79 4.37
N ILE A 78 -8.14 -8.54 4.32
CA ILE A 78 -6.70 -8.19 4.24
C ILE A 78 -6.26 -7.39 5.47
N LEU A 79 -7.02 -6.42 5.86
CA LEU A 79 -6.76 -5.60 7.04
C LEU A 79 -7.64 -6.05 8.19
#